data_2c0c2ab57d0caa9036853d4640f98fbc
#
_entry.id   2c0c2ab57d0caa9036853d4640f98fbc
#
_cell.length_a   1.000
_cell.length_b   1.000
_cell.length_c   1.000
_cell.angle_alpha   90.00
_cell.angle_beta   90.00
_cell.angle_gamma   90.00
#
_symmetry.space_group_name_H-M   'P 1'
#
loop_
_entity.id
_entity.type
_entity.pdbx_description
1 polymer ?
#
loop_
_entity_poly.entity_id
_entity_poly.type
_entity_poly.pdbx_seq_one_letter_code
_entity_poly.pdbx_strand_id
1 'polypeptide(L)'
;MATRIKLKSSITPNSTPTTSDLVDKEVAINIADKKLFVNNSGTIVEIGNAAPNTASVTASMLASDITNGPSNHLFVAKTGTNAANLAGGAARGRHSSTPFLTVKYALAAAQAGDTVNIAAGEYEEEFPLTVPDGVAVRGAGLRATNIKPTSGTNDLNGFVLNGDTTVSELTVKDMFYNSSNDTGYAFVAANNWDSERSAYVQRVTVLNKGSTTSASDPYGFDAGDAGRGAKLDGAIANANTLETSVLFNEATFIVPNSVGILLTNGVRCEWQNSFIYFANEGIKGVQGTTGKH
;
A
#
# COMPACT_ATOMS: atom_id res chain seq x y z
N MET A 1 -41.10 15.22 -54.17
CA MET A 1 -39.81 14.93 -54.84
C MET A 1 -38.73 14.89 -53.77
N ALA A 2 -37.94 13.82 -53.76
CA ALA A 2 -36.84 13.77 -52.83
C ALA A 2 -35.70 14.65 -53.36
N THR A 3 -35.23 15.63 -52.59
CA THR A 3 -34.11 16.49 -52.93
C THR A 3 -32.82 15.67 -52.72
N ARG A 4 -32.05 15.48 -53.80
CA ARG A 4 -30.74 14.83 -53.73
C ARG A 4 -29.68 15.91 -53.54
N ILE A 5 -28.93 15.83 -52.44
CA ILE A 5 -27.74 16.67 -52.22
C ILE A 5 -26.51 15.89 -52.68
N LYS A 6 -25.73 16.43 -53.60
CA LYS A 6 -24.42 15.90 -53.97
C LYS A 6 -23.34 16.79 -53.33
N LEU A 7 -22.45 16.16 -52.60
CA LEU A 7 -21.26 16.82 -52.09
C LEU A 7 -20.12 16.76 -53.13
N LYS A 8 -19.26 17.78 -53.14
CA LYS A 8 -17.97 17.68 -53.82
C LYS A 8 -17.18 16.53 -53.22
N SER A 9 -16.51 15.72 -54.03
CA SER A 9 -15.82 14.55 -53.54
C SER A 9 -14.48 14.32 -54.28
N SER A 10 -13.52 13.77 -53.57
CA SER A 10 -12.25 13.25 -54.10
C SER A 10 -12.13 11.76 -53.72
N ILE A 11 -11.53 10.98 -54.64
CA ILE A 11 -11.10 9.59 -54.41
C ILE A 11 -9.59 9.45 -54.33
N THR A 12 -8.86 10.58 -54.40
CA THR A 12 -7.41 10.62 -54.35
C THR A 12 -6.97 10.62 -52.85
N PRO A 13 -6.15 9.66 -52.39
CA PRO A 13 -5.63 9.68 -51.03
C PRO A 13 -4.86 10.98 -50.74
N ASN A 14 -5.01 11.46 -49.50
CA ASN A 14 -4.38 12.71 -48.99
C ASN A 14 -4.78 13.98 -49.73
N SER A 15 -5.80 13.97 -50.57
CA SER A 15 -6.30 15.16 -51.23
C SER A 15 -7.16 16.00 -50.28
N THR A 16 -6.68 17.22 -49.98
CA THR A 16 -7.42 18.21 -49.19
C THR A 16 -7.95 19.29 -50.12
N PRO A 17 -9.24 19.69 -50.05
CA PRO A 17 -9.77 20.79 -50.87
C PRO A 17 -9.09 22.11 -50.48
N THR A 18 -9.03 23.04 -51.43
CA THR A 18 -8.59 24.40 -51.21
C THR A 18 -9.77 25.36 -51.08
N THR A 19 -9.51 26.62 -50.70
CA THR A 19 -10.55 27.65 -50.64
C THR A 19 -11.12 28.05 -52.03
N SER A 20 -10.42 27.70 -53.11
CA SER A 20 -10.93 27.83 -54.46
C SER A 20 -11.86 26.66 -54.88
N ASP A 21 -11.74 25.54 -54.23
CA ASP A 21 -12.59 24.37 -54.49
C ASP A 21 -13.93 24.44 -53.77
N LEU A 22 -14.00 25.11 -52.62
CA LEU A 22 -15.19 25.23 -51.80
C LEU A 22 -15.55 26.69 -51.51
N VAL A 23 -16.79 27.05 -51.78
CA VAL A 23 -17.31 28.36 -51.31
C VAL A 23 -17.57 28.32 -49.81
N ASP A 24 -17.77 29.50 -49.20
CA ASP A 24 -17.97 29.57 -47.72
C ASP A 24 -19.16 28.70 -47.28
N LYS A 25 -18.96 27.90 -46.22
CA LYS A 25 -19.92 26.92 -45.69
C LYS A 25 -20.19 25.71 -46.60
N GLU A 26 -19.53 25.57 -47.75
CA GLU A 26 -19.64 24.38 -48.57
C GLU A 26 -18.85 23.20 -48.00
N VAL A 27 -19.38 22.00 -48.18
CA VAL A 27 -18.84 20.74 -47.64
C VAL A 27 -18.32 19.85 -48.77
N ALA A 28 -17.15 19.24 -48.54
CA ALA A 28 -16.60 18.22 -49.45
C ALA A 28 -16.20 16.97 -48.66
N ILE A 29 -16.13 15.81 -49.34
CA ILE A 29 -15.73 14.54 -48.78
C ILE A 29 -14.52 13.98 -49.55
N ASN A 30 -13.47 13.56 -48.85
CA ASN A 30 -12.48 12.65 -49.40
C ASN A 30 -12.86 11.21 -49.04
N ILE A 31 -13.31 10.47 -50.06
CA ILE A 31 -13.85 9.11 -49.89
C ILE A 31 -12.68 8.13 -49.59
N ALA A 32 -11.51 8.36 -50.18
CA ALA A 32 -10.33 7.51 -49.98
C ALA A 32 -9.86 7.57 -48.52
N ASP A 33 -9.85 8.76 -47.94
CA ASP A 33 -9.36 8.99 -46.57
C ASP A 33 -10.51 8.98 -45.54
N LYS A 34 -11.76 8.90 -45.99
CA LYS A 34 -12.98 8.96 -45.13
C LYS A 34 -13.04 10.28 -44.34
N LYS A 35 -12.61 11.39 -44.95
CA LYS A 35 -12.53 12.71 -44.36
C LYS A 35 -13.60 13.65 -44.91
N LEU A 36 -14.17 14.48 -44.02
CA LEU A 36 -15.11 15.53 -44.37
C LEU A 36 -14.46 16.89 -44.16
N PHE A 37 -14.63 17.81 -45.09
CA PHE A 37 -14.09 19.16 -45.06
C PHE A 37 -15.20 20.20 -45.22
N VAL A 38 -15.02 21.36 -44.60
CA VAL A 38 -15.85 22.54 -44.79
C VAL A 38 -15.00 23.78 -44.98
N ASN A 39 -15.39 24.68 -45.88
CA ASN A 39 -14.84 26.00 -45.91
C ASN A 39 -15.55 26.86 -44.84
N ASN A 40 -14.83 27.26 -43.81
CA ASN A 40 -15.32 28.13 -42.76
C ASN A 40 -14.64 29.52 -42.88
N SER A 41 -15.32 30.43 -43.59
CA SER A 41 -14.86 31.81 -43.77
C SER A 41 -13.44 31.93 -44.32
N GLY A 42 -13.14 31.17 -45.37
CA GLY A 42 -11.83 31.19 -46.04
C GLY A 42 -10.77 30.26 -45.43
N THR A 43 -11.20 29.39 -44.48
CA THR A 43 -10.33 28.35 -43.90
C THR A 43 -10.94 26.99 -44.14
N ILE A 44 -10.18 26.04 -44.68
CA ILE A 44 -10.63 24.66 -44.83
C ILE A 44 -10.42 23.94 -43.51
N VAL A 45 -11.53 23.44 -42.95
CA VAL A 45 -11.57 22.71 -41.67
C VAL A 45 -11.95 21.27 -41.92
N GLU A 46 -11.20 20.31 -41.44
CA GLU A 46 -11.57 18.90 -41.42
C GLU A 46 -12.56 18.66 -40.28
N ILE A 47 -13.70 18.06 -40.59
CA ILE A 47 -14.74 17.75 -39.61
C ILE A 47 -14.75 16.25 -39.31
N GLY A 48 -14.80 15.91 -38.05
CA GLY A 48 -15.09 14.56 -37.60
C GLY A 48 -13.92 13.59 -37.51
N ASN A 49 -12.70 14.03 -37.77
CA ASN A 49 -11.50 13.24 -37.48
C ASN A 49 -10.54 13.98 -36.54
N ALA A 50 -11.04 14.41 -35.42
CA ALA A 50 -10.17 14.50 -34.26
C ALA A 50 -9.97 13.04 -33.80
N ALA A 51 -9.05 12.29 -34.48
CA ALA A 51 -8.34 11.27 -33.72
C ALA A 51 -7.92 11.98 -32.41
N PRO A 52 -8.21 11.44 -31.22
CA PRO A 52 -7.73 12.07 -30.01
C PRO A 52 -6.22 12.23 -30.24
N ASN A 53 -5.80 13.47 -30.46
CA ASN A 53 -4.40 13.80 -30.48
C ASN A 53 -3.85 13.15 -29.20
N THR A 54 -2.75 12.39 -29.30
CA THR A 54 -2.11 11.81 -28.12
C THR A 54 -1.80 12.85 -27.04
N ALA A 55 -1.90 14.14 -27.37
CA ALA A 55 -1.87 15.28 -26.47
C ALA A 55 -3.25 15.82 -26.05
N SER A 56 -4.39 15.36 -26.61
CA SER A 56 -5.72 15.91 -26.28
C SER A 56 -6.37 15.19 -25.07
N VAL A 57 -5.86 14.02 -24.71
CA VAL A 57 -6.14 13.40 -23.41
C VAL A 57 -4.93 13.71 -22.53
N THR A 58 -4.94 14.90 -21.94
CA THR A 58 -3.90 15.27 -20.98
C THR A 58 -4.05 14.41 -19.72
N ALA A 59 -2.94 14.15 -19.05
CA ALA A 59 -2.95 13.49 -17.74
C ALA A 59 -3.94 14.18 -16.76
N SER A 60 -4.23 15.49 -16.94
CA SER A 60 -5.23 16.21 -16.15
C SER A 60 -6.67 15.89 -16.53
N MET A 61 -6.98 15.46 -17.76
CA MET A 61 -8.32 15.01 -18.16
C MET A 61 -8.58 13.55 -17.74
N LEU A 62 -7.54 12.74 -17.70
CA LEU A 62 -7.58 11.41 -17.08
C LEU A 62 -7.44 11.50 -15.56
N ALA A 63 -6.91 12.62 -15.04
CA ALA A 63 -6.49 12.75 -13.67
C ALA A 63 -7.64 12.86 -12.66
N SER A 64 -8.82 13.34 -13.03
CA SER A 64 -9.91 13.45 -12.05
C SER A 64 -10.67 12.15 -11.85
N ASP A 65 -10.83 11.32 -12.90
CA ASP A 65 -11.70 10.14 -12.82
C ASP A 65 -10.99 8.79 -12.93
N ILE A 66 -9.77 8.76 -13.50
CA ILE A 66 -8.98 7.52 -13.65
C ILE A 66 -7.78 7.49 -12.71
N THR A 67 -7.18 8.64 -12.39
CA THR A 67 -6.09 8.72 -11.40
C THR A 67 -6.57 8.99 -9.98
N ASN A 68 -7.76 9.55 -9.82
CA ASN A 68 -8.48 9.70 -8.57
C ASN A 68 -9.75 8.85 -8.57
N GLY A 69 -9.76 7.70 -9.24
CA GLY A 69 -10.83 6.71 -9.02
C GLY A 69 -11.01 6.53 -7.51
N PRO A 70 -12.18 6.11 -7.01
CA PRO A 70 -12.43 5.90 -5.59
C PRO A 70 -11.61 4.69 -5.12
N SER A 71 -10.30 4.71 -5.34
CA SER A 71 -9.45 3.67 -4.84
C SER A 71 -8.90 4.15 -3.52
N ASN A 72 -9.44 3.61 -2.48
CA ASN A 72 -8.83 3.59 -1.16
C ASN A 72 -7.57 2.70 -1.19
N HIS A 73 -6.77 2.82 -2.26
CA HIS A 73 -5.55 2.04 -2.43
C HIS A 73 -4.33 2.95 -2.54
N LEU A 74 -3.31 2.62 -1.77
CA LEU A 74 -1.96 3.12 -1.91
C LEU A 74 -1.05 1.97 -2.36
N PHE A 75 -0.09 2.27 -3.21
CA PHE A 75 0.82 1.28 -3.76
C PHE A 75 2.26 1.56 -3.33
N VAL A 76 2.96 0.51 -2.93
CA VAL A 76 4.38 0.52 -2.60
C VAL A 76 5.11 -0.48 -3.49
N ALA A 77 6.18 -0.06 -4.13
CA ALA A 77 7.02 -0.92 -4.96
C ALA A 77 8.48 -0.45 -4.96
N LYS A 78 9.41 -1.36 -5.23
CA LYS A 78 10.86 -1.05 -5.31
C LYS A 78 11.20 -0.04 -6.40
N THR A 79 10.34 0.13 -7.40
CA THR A 79 10.44 1.14 -8.47
C THR A 79 9.82 2.49 -8.08
N GLY A 80 9.31 2.61 -6.86
CA GLY A 80 8.61 3.78 -6.36
C GLY A 80 9.53 4.94 -6.00
N THR A 81 8.92 6.03 -5.56
CA THR A 81 9.60 7.24 -5.10
C THR A 81 8.85 7.83 -3.90
N ASN A 82 9.58 8.26 -2.87
CA ASN A 82 9.01 8.94 -1.71
C ASN A 82 8.87 10.44 -1.99
N ALA A 83 7.79 10.78 -2.67
CA ALA A 83 7.39 12.16 -2.93
C ALA A 83 5.87 12.26 -2.82
N ALA A 84 5.36 13.33 -2.21
CA ALA A 84 3.94 13.49 -1.98
C ALA A 84 3.13 13.60 -3.28
N ASN A 85 3.67 14.31 -4.26
CA ASN A 85 2.99 14.61 -5.50
C ASN A 85 3.79 14.23 -6.74
N LEU A 86 3.09 13.97 -7.82
CA LEU A 86 3.64 13.86 -9.17
C LEU A 86 3.93 15.25 -9.75
N ALA A 87 4.76 15.33 -10.80
CA ALA A 87 4.83 16.50 -11.62
C ALA A 87 3.43 16.83 -12.16
N GLY A 88 2.90 18.02 -11.82
CA GLY A 88 1.51 18.40 -12.12
C GLY A 88 0.54 18.35 -10.94
N GLY A 89 1.02 17.98 -9.72
CA GLY A 89 0.26 18.12 -8.46
C GLY A 89 -0.67 16.96 -8.09
N ALA A 90 -0.80 15.92 -8.91
CA ALA A 90 -1.61 14.75 -8.54
C ALA A 90 -0.94 13.95 -7.41
N ALA A 91 -1.74 13.40 -6.50
CA ALA A 91 -1.24 12.61 -5.38
C ALA A 91 -0.53 11.34 -5.87
N ARG A 92 0.69 11.10 -5.37
CA ARG A 92 1.44 9.88 -5.64
C ARG A 92 0.87 8.71 -4.83
N GLY A 93 1.15 7.51 -5.27
CA GLY A 93 0.82 6.27 -4.54
C GLY A 93 -0.59 5.76 -4.79
N ARG A 94 -1.50 6.57 -5.30
CA ARG A 94 -2.89 6.15 -5.59
C ARG A 94 -3.03 5.29 -6.86
N HIS A 95 -1.96 5.14 -7.63
CA HIS A 95 -1.93 4.28 -8.81
C HIS A 95 -0.69 3.39 -8.82
N SER A 96 -0.82 2.16 -9.32
CA SER A 96 0.27 1.17 -9.34
C SER A 96 1.46 1.56 -10.23
N SER A 97 1.27 2.47 -11.19
CA SER A 97 2.35 3.02 -12.02
C SER A 97 3.16 4.13 -11.34
N THR A 98 2.67 4.66 -10.21
CA THR A 98 3.31 5.76 -9.47
C THR A 98 3.41 5.44 -7.98
N PRO A 99 3.98 4.28 -7.61
CA PRO A 99 3.99 3.81 -6.23
C PRO A 99 4.93 4.65 -5.35
N PHE A 100 4.74 4.54 -4.05
CA PHE A 100 5.75 4.93 -3.07
C PHE A 100 6.91 3.93 -3.05
N LEU A 101 8.08 4.37 -2.60
CA LEU A 101 9.26 3.51 -2.44
C LEU A 101 9.22 2.72 -1.13
N THR A 102 8.73 3.33 -0.04
CA THR A 102 8.73 2.76 1.31
C THR A 102 7.33 2.64 1.89
N VAL A 103 7.14 1.62 2.74
CA VAL A 103 5.90 1.39 3.48
C VAL A 103 5.66 2.53 4.46
N LYS A 104 6.70 2.99 5.15
CA LYS A 104 6.61 4.12 6.09
C LYS A 104 6.01 5.37 5.45
N TYR A 105 6.46 5.70 4.23
CA TYR A 105 5.95 6.87 3.52
C TYR A 105 4.48 6.69 3.07
N ALA A 106 4.12 5.49 2.64
CA ALA A 106 2.74 5.18 2.27
C ALA A 106 1.80 5.26 3.48
N LEU A 107 2.24 4.74 4.65
CA LEU A 107 1.46 4.83 5.90
C LEU A 107 1.26 6.27 6.35
N ALA A 108 2.28 7.13 6.21
CA ALA A 108 2.15 8.56 6.52
C ALA A 108 1.17 9.31 5.59
N ALA A 109 0.91 8.79 4.39
CA ALA A 109 -0.03 9.35 3.43
C ALA A 109 -1.43 8.69 3.50
N ALA A 110 -1.58 7.59 4.23
CA ALA A 110 -2.80 6.81 4.32
C ALA A 110 -3.85 7.50 5.21
N GLN A 111 -5.10 7.29 4.86
CA GLN A 111 -6.28 7.75 5.61
C GLN A 111 -7.16 6.55 5.95
N ALA A 112 -8.03 6.71 6.94
CA ALA A 112 -9.00 5.66 7.31
C ALA A 112 -9.78 5.17 6.08
N GLY A 113 -9.87 3.86 5.94
CA GLY A 113 -10.45 3.17 4.78
C GLY A 113 -9.46 2.88 3.65
N ASP A 114 -8.21 3.34 3.73
CA ASP A 114 -7.18 3.03 2.74
C ASP A 114 -6.59 1.62 2.93
N THR A 115 -6.17 1.03 1.82
CA THR A 115 -5.34 -0.17 1.79
C THR A 115 -3.98 0.14 1.17
N VAL A 116 -2.91 -0.06 1.93
CA VAL A 116 -1.53 0.03 1.46
C VAL A 116 -1.12 -1.32 0.86
N ASN A 117 -1.04 -1.40 -0.46
CA ASN A 117 -0.67 -2.60 -1.20
C ASN A 117 0.84 -2.58 -1.49
N ILE A 118 1.55 -3.58 -0.99
CA ILE A 118 3.01 -3.69 -1.11
C ILE A 118 3.33 -4.77 -2.13
N ALA A 119 3.98 -4.40 -3.21
CA ALA A 119 4.41 -5.34 -4.24
C ALA A 119 5.46 -6.34 -3.69
N ALA A 120 5.68 -7.42 -4.43
CA ALA A 120 6.73 -8.37 -4.10
C ALA A 120 8.10 -7.68 -4.03
N GLY A 121 8.89 -8.06 -3.04
CA GLY A 121 10.24 -7.51 -2.84
C GLY A 121 10.68 -7.53 -1.38
N GLU A 122 11.93 -7.17 -1.14
CA GLU A 122 12.48 -6.92 0.18
C GLU A 122 12.57 -5.42 0.45
N TYR A 123 11.92 -4.97 1.51
CA TYR A 123 11.82 -3.57 1.90
C TYR A 123 12.57 -3.34 3.19
N GLU A 124 13.58 -2.47 3.13
CA GLU A 124 14.25 -1.92 4.31
C GLU A 124 13.49 -0.69 4.77
N GLU A 125 12.95 -0.76 5.97
CA GLU A 125 12.08 0.27 6.53
C GLU A 125 12.67 0.84 7.81
N GLU A 126 12.52 2.12 7.99
CA GLU A 126 12.85 2.78 9.26
C GLU A 126 11.72 2.52 10.26
N PHE A 127 11.94 1.61 11.19
CA PHE A 127 10.96 1.26 12.23
C PHE A 127 10.83 2.36 13.30
N PRO A 128 9.71 2.47 13.99
CA PRO A 128 8.48 1.70 13.82
C PRO A 128 7.64 2.14 12.61
N LEU A 129 6.75 1.23 12.16
CA LEU A 129 5.73 1.46 11.15
C LEU A 129 4.37 1.60 11.84
N THR A 130 3.94 2.81 12.10
CA THR A 130 2.62 3.06 12.69
C THR A 130 1.54 2.94 11.64
N VAL A 131 0.61 2.01 11.84
CA VAL A 131 -0.56 1.84 10.97
C VAL A 131 -1.67 2.73 11.50
N PRO A 132 -2.13 3.75 10.73
CA PRO A 132 -3.22 4.61 11.16
C PRO A 132 -4.54 3.85 11.36
N ASP A 133 -5.45 4.36 12.17
CA ASP A 133 -6.78 3.80 12.40
C ASP A 133 -7.51 3.56 11.08
N GLY A 134 -8.17 2.41 10.97
CA GLY A 134 -8.94 2.04 9.79
C GLY A 134 -8.13 1.80 8.51
N VAL A 135 -6.81 1.65 8.61
CA VAL A 135 -5.94 1.38 7.47
C VAL A 135 -5.57 -0.10 7.40
N ALA A 136 -5.62 -0.67 6.20
CA ALA A 136 -5.13 -1.99 5.91
C ALA A 136 -3.75 -1.97 5.23
N VAL A 137 -2.85 -2.87 5.63
CA VAL A 137 -1.56 -3.13 4.98
C VAL A 137 -1.58 -4.53 4.39
N ARG A 138 -1.30 -4.65 3.11
CA ARG A 138 -1.33 -5.92 2.41
C ARG A 138 -0.10 -6.12 1.54
N GLY A 139 0.67 -7.16 1.81
CA GLY A 139 1.75 -7.62 0.92
C GLY A 139 1.23 -8.44 -0.26
N ALA A 140 2.09 -8.75 -1.20
CA ALA A 140 1.80 -9.62 -2.34
C ALA A 140 1.76 -11.11 -1.97
N GLY A 141 2.21 -11.48 -0.77
CA GLY A 141 2.21 -12.84 -0.23
C GLY A 141 3.28 -13.04 0.81
N LEU A 142 3.09 -14.06 1.67
CA LEU A 142 3.94 -14.37 2.83
C LEU A 142 5.44 -14.42 2.56
N ARG A 143 5.85 -14.93 1.39
CA ARG A 143 7.26 -15.05 1.02
C ARG A 143 7.67 -14.08 -0.07
N ALA A 144 6.70 -13.40 -0.67
CA ALA A 144 6.92 -12.47 -1.76
C ALA A 144 7.24 -11.07 -1.25
N THR A 145 6.61 -10.63 -0.13
CA THR A 145 6.84 -9.33 0.48
C THR A 145 7.53 -9.50 1.82
N ASN A 146 8.76 -9.03 1.92
CA ASN A 146 9.58 -9.09 3.13
C ASN A 146 9.86 -7.68 3.63
N ILE A 147 9.54 -7.42 4.88
CA ILE A 147 9.80 -6.15 5.58
C ILE A 147 10.88 -6.40 6.62
N LYS A 148 11.94 -5.63 6.58
CA LYS A 148 13.03 -5.67 7.57
C LYS A 148 13.42 -4.26 7.99
N PRO A 149 13.95 -4.09 9.21
CA PRO A 149 14.42 -2.78 9.66
C PRO A 149 15.67 -2.33 8.89
N THR A 150 15.85 -1.01 8.79
CA THR A 150 17.15 -0.43 8.43
C THR A 150 18.15 -0.63 9.57
N SER A 151 19.43 -0.60 9.24
CA SER A 151 20.49 -0.58 10.26
C SER A 151 20.31 0.62 11.19
N GLY A 152 20.23 0.38 12.50
CA GLY A 152 20.00 1.41 13.53
C GLY A 152 18.54 1.53 14.00
N THR A 153 17.59 0.80 13.37
CA THR A 153 16.23 0.63 13.88
C THR A 153 15.83 -0.84 14.06
N ASN A 154 16.81 -1.72 13.99
CA ASN A 154 16.60 -3.18 14.04
C ASN A 154 16.21 -3.70 15.43
N ASP A 155 16.41 -2.92 16.47
CA ASP A 155 16.00 -3.19 17.85
C ASP A 155 14.77 -2.37 18.30
N LEU A 156 14.14 -1.65 17.38
CA LEU A 156 12.86 -0.97 17.61
C LEU A 156 11.69 -1.89 17.29
N ASN A 157 10.47 -1.49 17.70
CA ASN A 157 9.26 -2.23 17.37
C ASN A 157 8.94 -2.11 15.88
N GLY A 158 8.39 -3.16 15.29
CA GLY A 158 8.01 -3.22 13.89
C GLY A 158 6.71 -2.45 13.60
N PHE A 159 5.60 -3.17 13.44
CA PHE A 159 4.29 -2.55 13.22
C PHE A 159 3.65 -2.13 14.53
N VAL A 160 3.28 -0.86 14.62
CA VAL A 160 2.45 -0.33 15.70
C VAL A 160 1.00 -0.32 15.22
N LEU A 161 0.17 -1.18 15.83
CA LEU A 161 -1.20 -1.42 15.44
C LEU A 161 -2.13 -0.49 16.23
N ASN A 162 -3.00 0.22 15.53
CA ASN A 162 -4.17 0.87 16.09
C ASN A 162 -5.41 -0.01 15.92
N GLY A 163 -6.54 0.38 16.48
CA GLY A 163 -7.80 -0.31 16.27
C GLY A 163 -8.27 -0.27 14.83
N ASP A 164 -9.11 -1.22 14.44
CA ASP A 164 -9.65 -1.31 13.06
C ASP A 164 -8.58 -1.39 11.95
N THR A 165 -7.39 -1.87 12.29
CA THR A 165 -6.29 -2.03 11.33
C THR A 165 -6.13 -3.48 10.89
N THR A 166 -5.56 -3.69 9.71
CA THR A 166 -5.21 -5.02 9.23
C THR A 166 -3.79 -5.02 8.69
N VAL A 167 -2.97 -6.02 9.07
CA VAL A 167 -1.68 -6.31 8.44
C VAL A 167 -1.73 -7.74 7.89
N SER A 168 -1.45 -7.91 6.60
CA SER A 168 -1.62 -9.22 5.96
C SER A 168 -0.64 -9.51 4.84
N GLU A 169 -0.47 -10.81 4.50
CA GLU A 169 0.23 -11.30 3.31
C GLU A 169 1.69 -10.85 3.23
N LEU A 170 2.43 -10.83 4.34
CA LEU A 170 3.85 -10.41 4.34
C LEU A 170 4.68 -11.13 5.40
N THR A 171 5.99 -10.99 5.29
CA THR A 171 6.95 -11.43 6.30
C THR A 171 7.64 -10.21 6.93
N VAL A 172 7.70 -10.18 8.27
CA VAL A 172 8.55 -9.27 9.05
C VAL A 172 9.76 -10.07 9.52
N LYS A 173 10.96 -9.55 9.33
CA LYS A 173 12.17 -10.32 9.63
C LYS A 173 13.35 -9.47 10.12
N ASP A 174 14.38 -10.18 10.58
CA ASP A 174 15.72 -9.63 10.89
C ASP A 174 15.68 -8.52 11.97
N MET A 175 14.77 -8.64 12.93
CA MET A 175 14.68 -7.77 14.10
C MET A 175 15.47 -8.35 15.26
N PHE A 176 15.96 -7.49 16.16
CA PHE A 176 16.60 -7.85 17.40
C PHE A 176 15.81 -7.33 18.60
N TYR A 177 15.94 -8.02 19.72
CA TYR A 177 15.31 -7.60 20.97
C TYR A 177 16.27 -6.72 21.78
N ASN A 178 15.78 -5.55 22.19
CA ASN A 178 16.47 -4.65 23.10
C ASN A 178 15.90 -4.80 24.52
N SER A 179 16.63 -5.47 25.38
CA SER A 179 16.21 -5.72 26.76
C SER A 179 16.19 -4.46 27.64
N SER A 180 16.98 -3.44 27.30
CA SER A 180 17.03 -2.19 28.08
C SER A 180 15.78 -1.33 27.89
N ASN A 181 15.19 -1.36 26.69
CA ASN A 181 14.01 -0.57 26.32
C ASN A 181 12.75 -1.42 26.20
N ASP A 182 12.87 -2.75 26.29
CA ASP A 182 11.80 -3.71 26.02
C ASP A 182 11.14 -3.48 24.63
N THR A 183 11.97 -3.37 23.60
CA THR A 183 11.58 -3.18 22.20
C THR A 183 12.11 -4.30 21.31
N GLY A 184 11.76 -4.31 20.02
CA GLY A 184 12.14 -5.37 19.08
C GLY A 184 11.03 -6.41 18.89
N TYR A 185 9.79 -6.02 19.05
CA TYR A 185 8.60 -6.83 18.74
C TYR A 185 8.12 -6.52 17.33
N ALA A 186 7.79 -7.57 16.56
CA ALA A 186 7.27 -7.38 15.19
C ALA A 186 5.92 -6.65 15.17
N PHE A 187 5.08 -6.87 16.18
CA PHE A 187 3.78 -6.22 16.34
C PHE A 187 3.59 -5.72 17.77
N VAL A 188 3.16 -4.48 17.89
CA VAL A 188 2.79 -3.89 19.19
C VAL A 188 1.46 -3.14 19.07
N ALA A 189 0.69 -3.10 20.16
CA ALA A 189 -0.48 -2.23 20.25
C ALA A 189 -0.03 -0.78 20.45
N ALA A 190 -0.73 0.17 19.82
CA ALA A 190 -0.45 1.60 19.96
C ALA A 190 -0.79 2.11 21.37
N ASN A 191 -0.06 3.12 21.85
CA ASN A 191 -0.29 3.72 23.18
C ASN A 191 -1.61 4.51 23.28
N ASN A 192 -2.19 4.87 22.14
CA ASN A 192 -3.42 5.64 22.04
C ASN A 192 -4.55 4.83 21.41
N TRP A 193 -4.63 3.54 21.70
CA TRP A 193 -5.70 2.69 21.21
C TRP A 193 -7.08 3.30 21.54
N ASP A 194 -7.80 3.69 20.51
CA ASP A 194 -9.09 4.38 20.61
C ASP A 194 -10.09 3.81 19.62
N SER A 195 -10.30 2.48 19.67
CA SER A 195 -11.22 1.80 18.78
C SER A 195 -11.91 0.65 19.49
N GLU A 196 -13.20 0.49 19.25
CA GLU A 196 -13.99 -0.69 19.65
C GLU A 196 -13.69 -1.91 18.78
N ARG A 197 -12.90 -1.74 17.70
CA ARG A 197 -12.60 -2.79 16.76
C ARG A 197 -11.20 -3.34 16.95
N SER A 198 -11.08 -4.65 16.83
CA SER A 198 -9.81 -5.34 16.93
C SER A 198 -8.92 -5.04 15.72
N ALA A 199 -7.62 -5.01 15.96
CA ALA A 199 -6.64 -5.10 14.87
C ALA A 199 -6.51 -6.56 14.42
N TYR A 200 -6.31 -6.77 13.12
CA TYR A 200 -6.14 -8.10 12.51
C TYR A 200 -4.74 -8.25 11.90
N VAL A 201 -4.07 -9.33 12.28
CA VAL A 201 -2.79 -9.75 11.70
C VAL A 201 -3.01 -11.12 11.06
N GLN A 202 -3.04 -11.16 9.73
CA GLN A 202 -3.51 -12.34 9.01
C GLN A 202 -2.51 -12.78 7.95
N ARG A 203 -2.24 -14.08 7.89
CA ARG A 203 -1.28 -14.65 6.93
C ARG A 203 0.02 -13.87 6.89
N VAL A 204 0.68 -13.81 8.07
CA VAL A 204 1.98 -13.17 8.23
C VAL A 204 3.00 -14.16 8.78
N THR A 205 4.26 -13.95 8.43
CA THR A 205 5.38 -14.63 9.06
C THR A 205 6.24 -13.60 9.80
N VAL A 206 6.61 -13.91 11.04
CA VAL A 206 7.73 -13.25 11.72
C VAL A 206 8.91 -14.21 11.66
N LEU A 207 10.04 -13.76 11.09
CA LEU A 207 11.23 -14.58 10.92
C LEU A 207 12.45 -13.83 11.47
N ASN A 208 12.68 -13.98 12.75
CA ASN A 208 13.85 -13.38 13.41
C ASN A 208 14.94 -14.40 13.65
N LYS A 209 16.16 -13.92 13.78
CA LYS A 209 17.35 -14.68 14.16
C LYS A 209 18.12 -13.90 15.21
N GLY A 210 18.90 -14.59 16.01
CA GLY A 210 19.87 -13.92 16.88
C GLY A 210 20.94 -13.18 16.06
N SER A 211 21.58 -12.19 16.65
CA SER A 211 22.58 -11.35 16.00
C SER A 211 23.82 -12.13 15.54
N THR A 212 24.11 -13.25 16.21
CA THR A 212 25.24 -14.13 15.90
C THR A 212 24.70 -15.50 15.48
N THR A 213 25.01 -15.93 14.27
CA THR A 213 24.66 -17.25 13.73
C THR A 213 25.91 -18.01 13.32
N SER A 214 25.85 -19.34 13.34
CA SER A 214 26.91 -20.22 12.88
C SER A 214 26.35 -21.43 12.11
N ALA A 215 27.21 -22.26 11.56
CA ALA A 215 26.78 -23.51 10.90
C ALA A 215 26.09 -24.49 11.88
N SER A 216 26.48 -24.47 13.16
CA SER A 216 25.89 -25.28 14.24
C SER A 216 24.68 -24.59 14.89
N ASP A 217 24.56 -23.27 14.76
CA ASP A 217 23.45 -22.46 15.26
C ASP A 217 22.93 -21.49 14.18
N PRO A 218 22.21 -21.97 13.17
CA PRO A 218 21.78 -21.16 12.03
C PRO A 218 20.71 -20.14 12.38
N TYR A 219 20.07 -20.25 13.55
CA TYR A 219 19.05 -19.33 14.04
C TYR A 219 19.55 -18.38 15.12
N GLY A 220 20.78 -18.55 15.60
CA GLY A 220 21.34 -17.69 16.64
C GLY A 220 20.70 -17.87 18.01
N PHE A 221 20.39 -19.10 18.40
CA PHE A 221 19.86 -19.40 19.75
C PHE A 221 20.78 -18.93 20.85
N ASP A 222 22.10 -19.09 20.65
CA ASP A 222 23.10 -18.73 21.64
C ASP A 222 23.23 -17.22 21.83
N ALA A 223 22.86 -16.41 20.84
CA ALA A 223 22.87 -14.96 20.93
C ALA A 223 21.81 -14.42 21.92
N GLY A 224 20.64 -15.08 22.01
CA GLY A 224 19.60 -14.74 22.96
C GLY A 224 18.89 -13.39 22.72
N ASP A 225 19.15 -12.74 21.61
CA ASP A 225 18.67 -11.40 21.26
C ASP A 225 17.80 -11.37 20.01
N ALA A 226 17.30 -12.50 19.54
CA ALA A 226 16.34 -12.54 18.44
C ALA A 226 15.10 -11.70 18.77
N GLY A 227 14.65 -10.92 17.77
CA GLY A 227 13.43 -10.13 17.91
C GLY A 227 12.21 -10.99 18.26
N ARG A 228 11.27 -10.40 18.95
CA ARG A 228 10.08 -11.03 19.49
C ARG A 228 8.90 -10.94 18.49
N GLY A 229 7.87 -11.76 18.72
CA GLY A 229 6.69 -11.76 17.88
C GLY A 229 5.76 -10.58 18.13
N ALA A 230 5.05 -10.54 19.24
CA ALA A 230 4.14 -9.45 19.57
C ALA A 230 4.20 -9.04 21.05
N LYS A 231 3.92 -7.75 21.33
CA LYS A 231 3.65 -7.23 22.67
C LYS A 231 2.33 -6.47 22.66
N LEU A 232 1.38 -6.98 23.43
CA LEU A 232 0.06 -6.40 23.55
C LEU A 232 -0.16 -5.97 25.00
N ASP A 233 -0.51 -4.70 25.18
CA ASP A 233 -0.70 -4.12 26.50
C ASP A 233 -2.08 -3.50 26.63
N GLY A 234 -2.90 -4.04 27.52
CA GLY A 234 -4.26 -3.55 27.77
C GLY A 234 -4.31 -2.23 28.55
N ALA A 235 -3.20 -1.80 29.18
CA ALA A 235 -3.16 -0.52 29.89
C ALA A 235 -3.17 0.70 28.97
N ILE A 236 -2.85 0.49 27.70
CA ILE A 236 -2.80 1.55 26.71
C ILE A 236 -4.17 1.93 26.18
N ALA A 237 -5.18 1.08 26.37
CA ALA A 237 -6.56 1.40 26.00
C ALA A 237 -7.12 2.51 26.90
N ASN A 238 -7.93 3.39 26.32
CA ASN A 238 -8.62 4.42 27.05
C ASN A 238 -9.42 3.78 28.19
N ALA A 239 -9.15 4.17 29.43
CA ALA A 239 -9.51 3.46 30.66
C ALA A 239 -11.02 3.22 30.88
N ASN A 240 -11.89 3.83 30.07
CA ASN A 240 -13.31 3.87 30.38
C ASN A 240 -14.21 2.98 29.51
N THR A 241 -13.81 2.52 28.32
CA THR A 241 -14.75 1.84 27.41
C THR A 241 -14.14 0.87 26.40
N LEU A 242 -12.84 0.96 26.10
CA LEU A 242 -12.27 0.25 24.95
C LEU A 242 -11.20 -0.73 25.42
N GLU A 243 -11.30 -1.96 24.96
CA GLU A 243 -10.30 -3.00 25.25
C GLU A 243 -9.38 -3.17 24.04
N THR A 244 -8.08 -3.07 24.28
CA THR A 244 -7.08 -3.48 23.28
C THR A 244 -7.31 -4.92 22.90
N SER A 245 -7.61 -5.19 21.65
CA SER A 245 -7.87 -6.51 21.12
C SER A 245 -7.18 -6.73 19.78
N VAL A 246 -6.42 -7.81 19.68
CA VAL A 246 -5.72 -8.19 18.44
C VAL A 246 -6.01 -9.64 18.09
N LEU A 247 -6.40 -9.88 16.86
CA LEU A 247 -6.56 -11.22 16.30
C LEU A 247 -5.39 -11.58 15.40
N PHE A 248 -4.70 -12.67 15.70
CA PHE A 248 -3.74 -13.32 14.80
C PHE A 248 -4.40 -14.54 14.16
N ASN A 249 -4.43 -14.57 12.84
CA ASN A 249 -4.97 -15.70 12.09
C ASN A 249 -3.99 -16.14 10.99
N GLU A 250 -3.72 -17.44 10.92
CA GLU A 250 -2.76 -18.02 9.96
C GLU A 250 -1.36 -17.36 10.05
N ALA A 251 -0.95 -16.97 11.25
CA ALA A 251 0.35 -16.37 11.51
C ALA A 251 1.38 -17.44 11.90
N THR A 252 2.63 -17.23 11.49
CA THR A 252 3.76 -18.06 11.87
C THR A 252 4.87 -17.21 12.46
N PHE A 253 5.19 -17.43 13.73
CA PHE A 253 6.29 -16.72 14.40
C PHE A 253 7.46 -17.66 14.60
N ILE A 254 8.61 -17.35 14.01
CA ILE A 254 9.89 -18.02 14.18
C ILE A 254 10.78 -17.05 14.96
N VAL A 255 10.89 -17.24 16.27
CA VAL A 255 11.51 -16.32 17.23
C VAL A 255 12.43 -17.09 18.19
N PRO A 256 13.64 -17.47 17.74
CA PRO A 256 14.53 -18.39 18.45
C PRO A 256 14.90 -17.87 19.84
N ASN A 257 14.75 -18.72 20.85
CA ASN A 257 15.06 -18.44 22.25
C ASN A 257 14.48 -17.11 22.77
N SER A 258 13.31 -16.74 22.29
CA SER A 258 12.67 -15.46 22.55
C SER A 258 11.20 -15.65 22.97
N VAL A 259 10.41 -14.59 22.99
CA VAL A 259 8.99 -14.60 23.34
C VAL A 259 8.15 -14.45 22.07
N GLY A 260 7.21 -15.40 21.86
CA GLY A 260 6.28 -15.32 20.76
C GLY A 260 5.28 -14.17 20.93
N ILE A 261 4.48 -14.20 21.98
CA ILE A 261 3.51 -13.15 22.30
C ILE A 261 3.62 -12.81 23.80
N LEU A 262 3.77 -11.54 24.11
CA LEU A 262 3.69 -11.00 25.46
C LEU A 262 2.34 -10.29 25.64
N LEU A 263 1.55 -10.74 26.62
CA LEU A 263 0.25 -10.16 26.99
C LEU A 263 0.35 -9.52 28.37
N THR A 264 -0.05 -8.26 28.48
CA THR A 264 -0.03 -7.52 29.76
C THR A 264 -1.34 -6.75 29.97
N ASN A 265 -1.65 -6.42 31.24
CA ASN A 265 -2.73 -5.52 31.63
C ASN A 265 -4.13 -5.88 31.09
N GLY A 266 -4.47 -7.18 31.00
CA GLY A 266 -5.81 -7.61 30.60
C GLY A 266 -6.16 -7.37 29.13
N VAL A 267 -5.18 -7.37 28.26
CA VAL A 267 -5.41 -7.30 26.80
C VAL A 267 -6.11 -8.56 26.30
N ARG A 268 -6.97 -8.39 25.30
CA ARG A 268 -7.57 -9.51 24.57
C ARG A 268 -6.69 -9.87 23.36
N CYS A 269 -6.36 -11.16 23.25
CA CYS A 269 -5.66 -11.71 22.11
C CYS A 269 -6.36 -12.97 21.62
N GLU A 270 -6.66 -13.03 20.33
CA GLU A 270 -7.14 -14.23 19.67
C GLU A 270 -6.04 -14.80 18.78
N TRP A 271 -5.72 -16.09 19.00
CA TRP A 271 -4.67 -16.79 18.28
C TRP A 271 -5.28 -17.99 17.55
N GLN A 272 -5.46 -17.87 16.24
CA GLN A 272 -6.19 -18.86 15.44
C GLN A 272 -5.35 -19.39 14.29
N ASN A 273 -5.36 -20.70 14.08
CA ASN A 273 -4.66 -21.37 12.97
C ASN A 273 -3.18 -20.94 12.81
N SER A 274 -2.51 -20.68 13.92
CA SER A 274 -1.23 -20.01 13.96
C SER A 274 -0.19 -20.81 14.73
N PHE A 275 1.09 -20.58 14.45
CA PHE A 275 2.20 -21.35 15.00
C PHE A 275 3.29 -20.43 15.54
N ILE A 276 3.91 -20.85 16.65
CA ILE A 276 5.11 -20.24 17.20
C ILE A 276 6.18 -21.32 17.27
N TYR A 277 7.31 -21.07 16.63
CA TYR A 277 8.44 -22.00 16.58
C TYR A 277 9.67 -21.42 17.28
N PHE A 278 10.40 -22.30 17.94
CA PHE A 278 11.69 -22.06 18.56
C PHE A 278 11.67 -21.03 19.71
N ALA A 279 10.51 -20.55 20.11
CA ALA A 279 10.40 -19.61 21.21
C ALA A 279 10.77 -20.29 22.55
N ASN A 280 11.37 -19.53 23.44
CA ASN A 280 11.52 -19.94 24.84
C ASN A 280 10.17 -19.90 25.55
N GLU A 281 9.35 -18.89 25.27
CA GLU A 281 7.99 -18.74 25.75
C GLU A 281 7.07 -18.48 24.54
N GLY A 282 6.15 -19.38 24.24
CA GLY A 282 5.23 -19.21 23.11
C GLY A 282 4.30 -18.02 23.33
N ILE A 283 3.45 -18.11 24.35
CA ILE A 283 2.54 -17.03 24.81
C ILE A 283 2.79 -16.82 26.29
N LYS A 284 3.15 -15.60 26.65
CA LYS A 284 3.45 -15.18 28.02
C LYS A 284 2.40 -14.16 28.48
N GLY A 285 1.60 -14.53 29.48
CA GLY A 285 0.73 -13.62 30.21
C GLY A 285 1.45 -13.06 31.45
N VAL A 286 1.42 -11.75 31.62
CA VAL A 286 1.96 -11.08 32.80
C VAL A 286 0.89 -10.18 33.38
N GLN A 287 0.65 -10.32 34.69
CA GLN A 287 -0.28 -9.44 35.40
C GLN A 287 0.25 -8.01 35.34
N GLY A 288 -0.59 -7.10 34.85
CA GLY A 288 -0.24 -5.67 34.77
C GLY A 288 -0.43 -4.97 36.12
N THR A 289 0.13 -3.78 36.17
CA THR A 289 0.03 -2.89 37.35
C THR A 289 -1.35 -2.28 37.55
N THR A 290 -2.26 -2.38 36.59
CA THR A 290 -3.59 -1.76 36.59
C THR A 290 -4.72 -2.64 37.14
N GLY A 291 -4.39 -3.86 37.60
CA GLY A 291 -5.39 -4.78 38.20
C GLY A 291 -6.42 -5.35 37.22
N LYS A 292 -6.28 -5.13 35.93
CA LYS A 292 -7.09 -5.84 34.91
C LYS A 292 -6.52 -7.24 34.69
N HIS A 293 -7.39 -8.22 34.61
CA HIS A 293 -7.07 -9.65 34.48
C HIS A 293 -7.35 -10.12 33.07
#